data_908f0be90de80fe121f87032b1b0281b
#
_entry.id   908f0be90de80fe121f87032b1b0281b
#
_cell.length_a   1.000
_cell.length_b   1.000
_cell.length_c   1.000
_cell.angle_alpha   90.00
_cell.angle_beta   90.00
_cell.angle_gamma   90.00
#
_symmetry.space_group_name_H-M   'P 1'
#
loop_
_entity.id
_entity.type
_entity.pdbx_description
1 polymer ?
#
loop_
_entity_poly.entity_id
_entity_poly.type
_entity_poly.pdbx_seq_one_letter_code
_entity_poly.pdbx_strand_id
1 'polypeptide(L)'
;RSRGLGDVYKRQTVGDVGYIIASIKNVDDSRVGDTITHAENPAETPLKGYKKMNPMVYCGLFPIDNKDYNDLREALEKLQLNDASLEFEPESSKALGFGYRTGFLGMLHMEIIQERIEREFGIELIATAPSVIYTVVLRNGDQLQVDNPAQMPERDQIDKIYEPYVRATMMVPNDYVGAVMELCQRKRGQFINMDYLDDIRVNIVYELPLSEVVFDFFDQLKSNTKGYASFDYEFIENKESNLVKMDILLNGDKVDALSFIVHRDFAYARGKVLVEKLKTLIPRQQFEVPVQAAIGHKIVARTNIKSMGKNVLSKCCLLYTSDAADDSLRV
;
A
#
# COMPACT_ATOMS: atom_id res chain seq x y z
N ARG A 1 12.74 39.95 4.28
CA ARG A 1 11.87 41.08 4.70
C ARG A 1 10.41 40.61 4.46
N SER A 2 9.72 40.23 5.54
CA SER A 2 8.29 39.96 5.48
C SER A 2 7.54 41.26 5.17
N ARG A 3 6.76 41.28 4.08
CA ARG A 3 5.74 42.30 3.88
C ARG A 3 4.48 41.82 4.61
N GLY A 4 4.23 42.43 5.78
CA GLY A 4 2.94 42.19 6.47
C GLY A 4 1.78 42.68 5.62
N LEU A 5 0.78 41.84 5.47
CA LEU A 5 -0.52 42.25 4.93
C LEU A 5 -1.25 43.08 6.02
N GLY A 6 -1.34 44.35 5.75
CA GLY A 6 -2.31 45.25 6.41
C GLY A 6 -2.03 45.59 7.88
N ASP A 7 -2.24 46.82 8.20
CA ASP A 7 -2.00 47.56 9.45
C ASP A 7 -2.57 47.01 10.77
N VAL A 8 -3.03 45.76 10.85
CA VAL A 8 -3.81 45.28 12.00
C VAL A 8 -2.91 44.70 13.12
N TYR A 9 -1.71 44.18 12.80
CA TYR A 9 -0.86 43.56 13.82
C TYR A 9 0.60 44.04 13.72
N LYS A 10 0.92 45.11 14.44
CA LYS A 10 2.28 45.64 14.57
C LYS A 10 3.13 44.91 15.64
N ARG A 11 2.53 44.03 16.44
CA ARG A 11 3.23 43.26 17.48
C ARG A 11 2.61 41.87 17.58
N GLN A 12 3.44 40.86 17.58
CA GLN A 12 3.09 39.48 17.86
C GLN A 12 3.49 39.14 19.29
N THR A 13 2.66 38.35 19.95
CA THR A 13 2.92 37.87 21.31
C THR A 13 3.01 36.35 21.32
N VAL A 14 3.55 35.80 22.40
CA VAL A 14 3.66 34.35 22.60
C VAL A 14 2.24 33.76 22.58
N GLY A 15 2.02 32.75 21.73
CA GLY A 15 0.71 32.11 21.54
C GLY A 15 -0.08 32.61 20.35
N ASP A 16 0.36 33.66 19.64
CA ASP A 16 -0.31 34.11 18.43
C ASP A 16 -0.17 33.09 17.30
N VAL A 17 -1.27 32.87 16.57
CA VAL A 17 -1.34 32.02 15.39
C VAL A 17 -1.63 32.88 14.18
N GLY A 18 -0.89 32.70 13.09
CA GLY A 18 -1.05 33.54 11.90
C GLY A 18 -0.35 32.98 10.66
N TYR A 19 -0.37 33.76 9.58
CA TYR A 19 0.31 33.44 8.33
C TYR A 19 1.63 34.16 8.22
N ILE A 20 2.68 33.43 7.76
CA ILE A 20 4.00 34.01 7.48
C ILE A 20 4.23 33.97 5.98
N ILE A 21 4.49 35.13 5.38
CA ILE A 21 4.80 35.28 3.95
C ILE A 21 6.28 35.66 3.85
N ALA A 22 7.11 34.71 3.40
CA ALA A 22 8.56 34.85 3.35
C ALA A 22 9.14 34.85 1.94
N SER A 23 8.31 34.88 0.87
CA SER A 23 8.74 34.78 -0.53
C SER A 23 9.60 33.52 -0.82
N ILE A 24 9.29 32.41 -0.14
CA ILE A 24 9.89 31.11 -0.39
C ILE A 24 9.44 30.66 -1.78
N LYS A 25 10.39 30.28 -2.63
CA LYS A 25 10.09 29.91 -4.02
C LYS A 25 9.89 28.42 -4.22
N ASN A 26 10.59 27.62 -3.42
CA ASN A 26 10.49 26.16 -3.47
C ASN A 26 9.84 25.66 -2.18
N VAL A 27 8.94 24.74 -2.34
CA VAL A 27 8.22 24.11 -1.21
C VAL A 27 9.18 23.33 -0.33
N ASP A 28 10.18 22.69 -0.91
CA ASP A 28 11.19 21.88 -0.22
C ASP A 28 12.07 22.68 0.73
N ASP A 29 12.07 24.02 0.60
CA ASP A 29 12.84 24.93 1.46
C ASP A 29 12.18 25.13 2.84
N SER A 30 10.95 24.63 3.06
CA SER A 30 10.24 24.72 4.34
C SER A 30 9.41 23.48 4.61
N ARG A 31 9.41 23.02 5.85
CA ARG A 31 8.66 21.82 6.27
C ARG A 31 7.79 22.13 7.47
N VAL A 32 6.71 21.37 7.60
CA VAL A 32 5.87 21.40 8.81
C VAL A 32 6.70 21.02 10.03
N GLY A 33 6.69 21.88 11.05
CA GLY A 33 7.49 21.70 12.26
C GLY A 33 8.83 22.47 12.28
N ASP A 34 9.15 23.17 11.20
CA ASP A 34 10.34 24.03 11.17
C ASP A 34 10.23 25.18 12.16
N THR A 35 11.37 25.49 12.80
CA THR A 35 11.48 26.61 13.73
C THR A 35 11.96 27.85 12.98
N ILE A 36 11.15 28.90 13.02
CA ILE A 36 11.50 30.20 12.44
C ILE A 36 12.14 31.07 13.53
N THR A 37 13.29 31.64 13.20
CA THR A 37 14.09 32.45 14.15
C THR A 37 14.61 33.74 13.51
N HIS A 38 15.17 34.63 14.30
CA HIS A 38 15.81 35.85 13.80
C HIS A 38 17.15 35.55 13.13
N ALA A 39 17.39 36.10 11.95
CA ALA A 39 18.63 35.92 11.22
C ALA A 39 19.86 36.50 11.98
N GLU A 40 19.65 37.60 12.72
CA GLU A 40 20.73 38.28 13.49
C GLU A 40 20.97 37.62 14.86
N ASN A 41 20.00 36.92 15.41
CA ASN A 41 20.11 36.22 16.69
C ASN A 41 19.32 34.87 16.57
N PRO A 42 19.89 33.87 15.88
CA PRO A 42 19.26 32.60 15.69
C PRO A 42 19.14 31.82 16.99
N ALA A 43 18.04 31.09 17.14
CA ALA A 43 17.88 30.14 18.24
C ALA A 43 18.90 29.00 18.10
N GLU A 44 19.55 28.62 19.19
CA GLU A 44 20.58 27.57 19.20
C GLU A 44 19.99 26.17 18.92
N THR A 45 18.74 25.96 19.28
CA THR A 45 18.03 24.66 19.11
C THR A 45 16.63 24.89 18.57
N PRO A 46 16.12 23.97 17.72
CA PRO A 46 14.73 24.03 17.26
C PRO A 46 13.75 23.77 18.42
N LEU A 47 12.53 24.28 18.27
CA LEU A 47 11.46 24.02 19.22
C LEU A 47 11.15 22.52 19.26
N LYS A 48 11.00 21.98 20.48
CA LYS A 48 10.65 20.56 20.68
C LYS A 48 9.15 20.35 20.44
N GLY A 49 8.80 19.17 19.92
CA GLY A 49 7.39 18.76 19.82
C GLY A 49 6.98 18.25 18.44
N TYR A 50 7.70 18.61 17.40
CA TYR A 50 7.45 18.11 16.05
C TYR A 50 8.43 16.99 15.71
N LYS A 51 7.91 15.83 15.34
CA LYS A 51 8.71 14.69 14.85
C LYS A 51 8.35 14.46 13.38
N LYS A 52 9.36 14.27 12.54
CA LYS A 52 9.11 13.79 11.18
C LYS A 52 8.49 12.40 11.28
N MET A 53 7.29 12.25 10.74
CA MET A 53 6.64 10.95 10.59
C MET A 53 7.17 10.32 9.31
N ASN A 54 7.78 9.15 9.44
CA ASN A 54 8.23 8.40 8.27
C ASN A 54 7.08 7.54 7.74
N PRO A 55 6.93 7.43 6.43
CA PRO A 55 5.97 6.52 5.83
C PRO A 55 6.22 5.07 6.29
N MET A 56 5.14 4.34 6.51
CA MET A 56 5.18 2.94 6.95
C MET A 56 4.63 1.98 5.88
N VAL A 57 3.79 2.50 5.00
CA VAL A 57 3.08 1.76 3.96
C VAL A 57 3.41 2.37 2.61
N TYR A 58 3.76 1.53 1.65
CA TYR A 58 4.12 1.97 0.30
C TYR A 58 3.25 1.27 -0.73
N CYS A 59 2.75 2.01 -1.72
CA CYS A 59 2.14 1.42 -2.90
C CYS A 59 2.50 2.21 -4.16
N GLY A 60 2.45 1.56 -5.31
CA GLY A 60 2.54 2.23 -6.60
C GLY A 60 1.19 2.80 -6.99
N LEU A 61 1.15 4.08 -7.35
CA LEU A 61 0.00 4.76 -7.93
C LEU A 61 0.23 4.96 -9.42
N PHE A 62 -0.63 4.39 -10.24
CA PHE A 62 -0.53 4.45 -11.70
C PHE A 62 -1.81 5.05 -12.26
N PRO A 63 -1.73 6.06 -13.15
CA PRO A 63 -2.91 6.56 -13.83
C PRO A 63 -3.43 5.52 -14.83
N ILE A 64 -4.74 5.42 -14.98
CA ILE A 64 -5.35 4.51 -15.97
C ILE A 64 -4.95 4.94 -17.39
N ASP A 65 -4.99 6.25 -17.69
CA ASP A 65 -4.44 6.80 -18.95
C ASP A 65 -3.00 7.30 -18.70
N ASN A 66 -2.04 6.73 -19.43
CA ASN A 66 -0.63 7.14 -19.34
C ASN A 66 -0.38 8.63 -19.67
N LYS A 67 -1.33 9.32 -20.29
CA LYS A 67 -1.25 10.76 -20.54
C LYS A 67 -1.29 11.57 -19.26
N ASP A 68 -1.99 11.07 -18.25
CA ASP A 68 -2.19 11.74 -16.97
C ASP A 68 -0.99 11.59 -16.02
N TYR A 69 0.11 10.99 -16.48
CA TYR A 69 1.32 10.81 -15.66
C TYR A 69 1.88 12.12 -15.10
N ASN A 70 1.95 13.16 -15.92
CA ASN A 70 2.43 14.47 -15.47
C ASN A 70 1.42 15.18 -14.58
N ASP A 71 0.13 15.02 -14.84
CA ASP A 71 -0.94 15.60 -14.04
C ASP A 71 -1.00 14.92 -12.66
N LEU A 72 -0.73 13.60 -12.58
CA LEU A 72 -0.57 12.88 -11.33
C LEU A 72 0.62 13.40 -10.52
N ARG A 73 1.74 13.71 -11.17
CA ARG A 73 2.89 14.33 -10.50
C ARG A 73 2.50 15.66 -9.86
N GLU A 74 1.87 16.55 -10.64
CA GLU A 74 1.44 17.84 -10.13
C GLU A 74 0.43 17.72 -8.98
N ALA A 75 -0.47 16.73 -9.05
CA ALA A 75 -1.41 16.43 -7.98
C ALA A 75 -0.71 16.02 -6.69
N LEU A 76 0.26 15.08 -6.79
CA LEU A 76 1.07 14.66 -5.64
C LEU A 76 1.90 15.79 -5.05
N GLU A 77 2.55 16.61 -5.87
CA GLU A 77 3.28 17.81 -5.43
C GLU A 77 2.36 18.79 -4.68
N LYS A 78 1.15 19.04 -5.19
CA LYS A 78 0.16 19.91 -4.52
C LYS A 78 -0.35 19.33 -3.21
N LEU A 79 -0.56 18.01 -3.14
CA LEU A 79 -0.97 17.33 -1.91
C LEU A 79 0.13 17.37 -0.86
N GLN A 80 1.39 17.21 -1.24
CA GLN A 80 2.56 17.29 -0.36
C GLN A 80 2.72 18.66 0.32
N LEU A 81 2.21 19.74 -0.30
CA LEU A 81 2.17 21.07 0.33
C LEU A 81 1.38 21.08 1.65
N ASN A 82 0.34 20.28 1.73
CA ASN A 82 -0.53 20.19 2.90
C ASN A 82 -0.22 18.99 3.79
N ASP A 83 0.52 18.03 3.25
CA ASP A 83 0.85 16.77 3.91
C ASP A 83 2.36 16.46 3.80
N ALA A 84 3.11 16.92 4.79
CA ALA A 84 4.56 16.74 4.84
C ALA A 84 5.00 15.27 5.04
N SER A 85 4.07 14.37 5.31
CA SER A 85 4.34 12.93 5.45
C SER A 85 4.24 12.17 4.13
N LEU A 86 3.65 12.78 3.09
CA LEU A 86 3.54 12.19 1.77
C LEU A 86 4.90 12.23 1.07
N GLU A 87 5.45 11.06 0.79
CA GLU A 87 6.68 10.90 0.01
C GLU A 87 6.37 10.13 -1.26
N PHE A 88 6.94 10.53 -2.39
CA PHE A 88 6.74 9.81 -3.65
C PHE A 88 7.97 9.89 -4.54
N GLU A 89 8.17 8.85 -5.33
CA GLU A 89 9.25 8.74 -6.31
C GLU A 89 8.73 8.10 -7.62
N PRO A 90 9.34 8.38 -8.76
CA PRO A 90 8.95 7.77 -10.01
C PRO A 90 9.10 6.24 -9.97
N GLU A 91 8.07 5.55 -10.44
CA GLU A 91 8.05 4.09 -10.59
C GLU A 91 7.62 3.70 -11.99
N SER A 92 8.12 2.57 -12.48
CA SER A 92 7.68 1.99 -13.75
C SER A 92 7.33 0.52 -13.57
N SER A 93 6.22 0.12 -14.16
CA SER A 93 5.75 -1.25 -14.23
C SER A 93 5.61 -1.69 -15.68
N LYS A 94 6.02 -2.92 -16.00
CA LYS A 94 5.82 -3.49 -17.34
C LYS A 94 4.34 -3.64 -17.69
N ALA A 95 3.51 -3.89 -16.67
CA ALA A 95 2.08 -4.10 -16.82
C ALA A 95 1.26 -2.80 -16.83
N LEU A 96 1.66 -1.79 -16.00
CA LEU A 96 0.88 -0.57 -15.74
C LEU A 96 1.49 0.70 -16.37
N GLY A 97 2.72 0.64 -16.88
CA GLY A 97 3.40 1.80 -17.45
C GLY A 97 4.12 2.64 -16.39
N PHE A 98 4.03 3.96 -16.51
CA PHE A 98 4.68 4.90 -15.59
C PHE A 98 3.72 5.36 -14.50
N GLY A 99 4.24 5.47 -13.29
CA GLY A 99 3.51 5.89 -12.09
C GLY A 99 4.45 6.41 -11.02
N TYR A 100 3.97 6.43 -9.79
CA TYR A 100 4.74 6.89 -8.64
C TYR A 100 4.64 5.90 -7.49
N ARG A 101 5.79 5.52 -6.92
CA ARG A 101 5.87 4.83 -5.64
C ARG A 101 5.62 5.82 -4.55
N THR A 102 4.56 5.66 -3.80
CA THR A 102 4.10 6.62 -2.82
C THR A 102 4.10 6.00 -1.43
N GLY A 103 4.65 6.74 -0.46
CA GLY A 103 4.72 6.36 0.94
C GLY A 103 3.63 7.03 1.77
N PHE A 104 2.99 6.27 2.64
CA PHE A 104 1.87 6.68 3.47
C PHE A 104 2.11 6.32 4.94
N LEU A 105 1.50 7.04 5.86
CA LEU A 105 1.54 6.73 7.29
C LEU A 105 0.78 5.45 7.64
N GLY A 106 -0.21 5.08 6.84
CA GLY A 106 -1.04 3.89 7.02
C GLY A 106 -2.11 3.78 5.94
N MET A 107 -2.98 2.79 6.04
CA MET A 107 -4.02 2.51 5.04
C MET A 107 -5.02 3.65 4.88
N LEU A 108 -5.52 4.21 5.98
CA LEU A 108 -6.46 5.33 5.93
C LEU A 108 -5.86 6.56 5.22
N HIS A 109 -4.58 6.83 5.46
CA HIS A 109 -3.89 7.92 4.77
C HIS A 109 -3.82 7.65 3.26
N MET A 110 -3.51 6.41 2.86
CA MET A 110 -3.49 6.00 1.46
C MET A 110 -4.87 6.20 0.79
N GLU A 111 -5.94 5.73 1.43
CA GLU A 111 -7.30 5.87 0.91
C GLU A 111 -7.72 7.33 0.75
N ILE A 112 -7.39 8.18 1.73
CA ILE A 112 -7.68 9.63 1.67
C ILE A 112 -6.93 10.29 0.50
N ILE A 113 -5.65 9.99 0.32
CA ILE A 113 -4.86 10.56 -0.77
C ILE A 113 -5.38 10.09 -2.13
N GLN A 114 -5.72 8.82 -2.28
CA GLN A 114 -6.32 8.29 -3.52
C GLN A 114 -7.64 8.99 -3.83
N GLU A 115 -8.55 9.05 -2.86
CA GLU A 115 -9.84 9.71 -3.03
C GLU A 115 -9.68 11.20 -3.39
N ARG A 116 -8.71 11.88 -2.79
CA ARG A 116 -8.41 13.28 -3.11
C ARG A 116 -7.88 13.43 -4.52
N ILE A 117 -6.99 12.57 -4.99
CA ILE A 117 -6.48 12.62 -6.38
C ILE A 117 -7.63 12.42 -7.36
N GLU A 118 -8.50 11.45 -7.11
CA GLU A 118 -9.65 11.19 -7.99
C GLU A 118 -10.67 12.36 -7.98
N ARG A 119 -11.00 12.90 -6.81
CA ARG A 119 -12.04 13.94 -6.67
C ARG A 119 -11.57 15.35 -6.97
N GLU A 120 -10.37 15.74 -6.53
CA GLU A 120 -9.87 17.11 -6.68
C GLU A 120 -9.18 17.31 -8.03
N PHE A 121 -8.55 16.27 -8.59
CA PHE A 121 -7.80 16.36 -9.84
C PHE A 121 -8.40 15.58 -11.01
N GLY A 122 -9.41 14.72 -10.75
CA GLY A 122 -10.11 13.98 -11.80
C GLY A 122 -9.27 12.87 -12.44
N ILE A 123 -8.23 12.39 -11.76
CA ILE A 123 -7.32 11.35 -12.26
C ILE A 123 -7.76 10.01 -11.71
N GLU A 124 -8.14 9.08 -12.60
CA GLU A 124 -8.45 7.71 -12.22
C GLU A 124 -7.17 6.90 -12.00
N LEU A 125 -7.07 6.21 -10.85
CA LEU A 125 -5.86 5.54 -10.40
C LEU A 125 -5.99 4.03 -10.31
N ILE A 126 -4.88 3.34 -10.59
CA ILE A 126 -4.64 1.96 -10.20
C ILE A 126 -3.60 1.97 -9.08
N ALA A 127 -3.98 1.48 -7.90
CA ALA A 127 -3.06 1.27 -6.80
C ALA A 127 -2.59 -0.19 -6.77
N THR A 128 -1.28 -0.39 -6.63
CA THR A 128 -0.73 -1.73 -6.40
C THR A 128 -1.01 -2.19 -4.97
N ALA A 129 -0.82 -3.47 -4.68
CA ALA A 129 -0.96 -3.96 -3.32
C ALA A 129 -0.01 -3.20 -2.37
N PRO A 130 -0.51 -2.71 -1.23
CA PRO A 130 0.33 -2.02 -0.26
C PRO A 130 1.40 -2.95 0.29
N SER A 131 2.60 -2.43 0.49
CA SER A 131 3.74 -3.14 1.06
C SER A 131 4.39 -2.31 2.17
N VAL A 132 5.21 -2.97 2.97
CA VAL A 132 6.03 -2.34 4.02
C VAL A 132 7.49 -2.37 3.59
N ILE A 133 8.35 -1.62 4.27
CA ILE A 133 9.79 -1.68 4.03
C ILE A 133 10.35 -2.92 4.72
N TYR A 134 11.00 -3.78 3.95
CA TYR A 134 11.76 -4.91 4.45
C TYR A 134 13.25 -4.60 4.43
N THR A 135 13.97 -5.00 5.47
CA THR A 135 15.43 -4.94 5.47
C THR A 135 15.98 -6.31 5.10
N VAL A 136 16.63 -6.38 3.95
CA VAL A 136 17.22 -7.60 3.41
C VAL A 136 18.72 -7.55 3.61
N VAL A 137 19.27 -8.54 4.32
CA VAL A 137 20.71 -8.74 4.48
C VAL A 137 21.15 -9.75 3.43
N LEU A 138 22.11 -9.32 2.62
CA LEU A 138 22.72 -10.17 1.60
C LEU A 138 23.86 -11.00 2.19
N ARG A 139 24.21 -12.11 1.53
CA ARG A 139 25.35 -12.98 1.95
C ARG A 139 26.71 -12.29 1.92
N ASN A 140 26.86 -11.22 1.16
CA ASN A 140 28.06 -10.39 1.15
C ASN A 140 28.14 -9.42 2.34
N GLY A 141 27.10 -9.36 3.18
CA GLY A 141 26.97 -8.48 4.34
C GLY A 141 26.29 -7.13 4.06
N ASP A 142 25.98 -6.81 2.82
CA ASP A 142 25.25 -5.60 2.47
C ASP A 142 23.81 -5.64 2.97
N GLN A 143 23.26 -4.49 3.35
CA GLN A 143 21.86 -4.33 3.74
C GLN A 143 21.13 -3.49 2.70
N LEU A 144 20.01 -4.00 2.24
CA LEU A 144 19.11 -3.32 1.31
C LEU A 144 17.75 -3.10 1.98
N GLN A 145 17.19 -1.91 1.78
CA GLN A 145 15.79 -1.66 2.08
C GLN A 145 14.95 -1.91 0.84
N VAL A 146 13.96 -2.79 0.96
CA VAL A 146 13.10 -3.22 -0.12
C VAL A 146 11.67 -2.88 0.24
N ASP A 147 11.11 -1.88 -0.39
CA ASP A 147 9.72 -1.47 -0.28
C ASP A 147 8.88 -2.02 -1.45
N ASN A 148 9.53 -2.29 -2.59
CA ASN A 148 8.91 -2.83 -3.80
C ASN A 148 9.26 -4.31 -3.97
N PRO A 149 8.26 -5.22 -3.99
CA PRO A 149 8.50 -6.66 -4.21
C PRO A 149 9.26 -6.97 -5.51
N ALA A 150 9.13 -6.13 -6.55
CA ALA A 150 9.84 -6.33 -7.81
C ALA A 150 11.37 -6.19 -7.66
N GLN A 151 11.83 -5.38 -6.71
CA GLN A 151 13.26 -5.13 -6.43
C GLN A 151 13.87 -6.15 -5.46
N MET A 152 13.09 -7.13 -4.99
CA MET A 152 13.59 -8.16 -4.09
C MET A 152 14.73 -8.97 -4.77
N PRO A 153 15.91 -9.06 -4.15
CA PRO A 153 17.03 -9.88 -4.66
C PRO A 153 16.65 -11.36 -4.82
N GLU A 154 17.39 -12.06 -5.65
CA GLU A 154 17.22 -13.51 -5.79
C GLU A 154 17.56 -14.22 -4.48
N ARG A 155 16.84 -15.31 -4.21
CA ARG A 155 16.90 -16.02 -2.92
C ARG A 155 18.29 -16.50 -2.52
N ASP A 156 19.10 -16.88 -3.47
CA ASP A 156 20.49 -17.37 -3.26
C ASP A 156 21.44 -16.26 -2.77
N GLN A 157 21.10 -15.00 -3.03
CA GLN A 157 21.85 -13.83 -2.57
C GLN A 157 21.45 -13.39 -1.15
N ILE A 158 20.27 -13.82 -0.67
CA ILE A 158 19.71 -13.40 0.61
C ILE A 158 20.23 -14.30 1.73
N ASP A 159 20.72 -13.69 2.80
CA ASP A 159 21.02 -14.34 4.08
C ASP A 159 19.80 -14.25 5.01
N LYS A 160 19.35 -13.04 5.34
CA LYS A 160 18.26 -12.76 6.27
C LYS A 160 17.34 -11.68 5.78
N ILE A 161 16.08 -11.77 6.20
CA ILE A 161 15.06 -10.74 5.94
C ILE A 161 14.46 -10.33 7.27
N TYR A 162 14.36 -9.00 7.47
CA TYR A 162 13.72 -8.41 8.62
C TYR A 162 12.45 -7.67 8.18
N GLU A 163 11.37 -7.87 8.92
CA GLU A 163 10.11 -7.16 8.72
C GLU A 163 9.76 -6.28 9.92
N PRO A 164 9.09 -5.13 9.70
CA PRO A 164 8.67 -4.26 10.77
C PRO A 164 7.56 -4.89 11.61
N TYR A 165 7.72 -4.85 12.92
CA TYR A 165 6.73 -5.25 13.90
C TYR A 165 6.13 -4.03 14.59
N VAL A 166 4.85 -4.15 14.88
CA VAL A 166 4.08 -3.13 15.59
C VAL A 166 3.44 -3.71 16.85
N ARG A 167 3.32 -2.87 17.87
CA ARG A 167 2.50 -3.14 19.05
C ARG A 167 1.10 -2.64 18.76
N ALA A 168 0.19 -3.59 18.60
CA ALA A 168 -1.22 -3.32 18.33
C ALA A 168 -1.99 -3.35 19.66
N THR A 169 -2.69 -2.26 19.94
CA THR A 169 -3.56 -2.10 21.11
C THR A 169 -5.01 -2.06 20.64
N MET A 170 -5.80 -3.01 21.10
CA MET A 170 -7.20 -3.17 20.71
C MET A 170 -8.11 -3.11 21.92
N MET A 171 -9.04 -2.16 21.93
CA MET A 171 -10.08 -2.11 22.93
C MET A 171 -11.36 -2.72 22.35
N VAL A 172 -11.87 -3.75 23.01
CA VAL A 172 -13.03 -4.53 22.53
C VAL A 172 -13.98 -4.86 23.67
N PRO A 173 -15.29 -5.03 23.39
CA PRO A 173 -16.21 -5.62 24.34
C PRO A 173 -15.82 -7.06 24.65
N ASN A 174 -16.07 -7.50 25.91
CA ASN A 174 -15.69 -8.82 26.41
C ASN A 174 -16.16 -9.98 25.50
N ASP A 175 -17.35 -9.85 24.90
CA ASP A 175 -17.93 -10.86 24.01
C ASP A 175 -17.09 -11.15 22.74
N TYR A 176 -16.23 -10.20 22.33
CA TYR A 176 -15.42 -10.31 21.11
C TYR A 176 -13.95 -10.67 21.37
N VAL A 177 -13.53 -10.80 22.62
CA VAL A 177 -12.14 -11.11 22.99
C VAL A 177 -11.64 -12.36 22.28
N GLY A 178 -12.40 -13.46 22.30
CA GLY A 178 -12.01 -14.70 21.62
C GLY A 178 -11.81 -14.55 20.12
N ALA A 179 -12.71 -13.84 19.45
CA ALA A 179 -12.62 -13.60 18.00
C ALA A 179 -11.41 -12.74 17.62
N VAL A 180 -11.07 -11.74 18.45
CA VAL A 180 -9.89 -10.88 18.25
C VAL A 180 -8.60 -11.65 18.49
N MET A 181 -8.53 -12.45 19.55
CA MET A 181 -7.37 -13.29 19.82
C MET A 181 -7.12 -14.31 18.68
N GLU A 182 -8.17 -14.96 18.17
CA GLU A 182 -8.06 -15.86 17.03
C GLU A 182 -7.58 -15.13 15.76
N LEU A 183 -8.09 -13.92 15.51
CA LEU A 183 -7.62 -13.08 14.39
C LEU A 183 -6.13 -12.77 14.53
N CYS A 184 -5.68 -12.30 15.70
CA CYS A 184 -4.27 -11.99 15.95
C CYS A 184 -3.36 -13.22 15.78
N GLN A 185 -3.77 -14.39 16.26
CA GLN A 185 -3.01 -15.63 16.08
C GLN A 185 -2.88 -16.01 14.60
N ARG A 186 -3.96 -15.92 13.83
CA ARG A 186 -3.93 -16.16 12.37
C ARG A 186 -3.02 -15.18 11.62
N LYS A 187 -2.81 -13.98 12.16
CA LYS A 187 -1.95 -12.93 11.63
C LYS A 187 -0.53 -12.93 12.23
N ARG A 188 -0.08 -14.06 12.73
CA ARG A 188 1.27 -14.25 13.33
C ARG A 188 1.52 -13.38 14.57
N GLY A 189 0.45 -12.93 15.23
CA GLY A 189 0.54 -12.08 16.40
C GLY A 189 1.07 -12.84 17.63
N GLN A 190 1.91 -12.16 18.40
CA GLN A 190 2.39 -12.59 19.69
C GLN A 190 1.60 -11.85 20.78
N PHE A 191 0.92 -12.61 21.64
CA PHE A 191 0.18 -12.05 22.77
C PHE A 191 1.14 -11.43 23.78
N ILE A 192 0.84 -10.21 24.23
CA ILE A 192 1.64 -9.48 25.23
C ILE A 192 0.86 -9.34 26.52
N ASN A 193 -0.31 -8.71 26.47
CA ASN A 193 -1.10 -8.42 27.66
C ASN A 193 -2.59 -8.30 27.34
N MET A 194 -3.41 -8.47 28.38
CA MET A 194 -4.85 -8.25 28.35
C MET A 194 -5.30 -7.68 29.67
N ASP A 195 -5.89 -6.48 29.66
CA ASP A 195 -6.36 -5.75 30.83
C ASP A 195 -7.86 -5.48 30.72
N TYR A 196 -8.59 -5.82 31.77
CA TYR A 196 -10.00 -5.47 31.89
C TYR A 196 -10.11 -4.03 32.39
N LEU A 197 -10.63 -3.13 31.55
CA LEU A 197 -10.81 -1.73 31.91
C LEU A 197 -12.07 -1.53 32.78
N ASP A 198 -13.10 -2.29 32.46
CA ASP A 198 -14.35 -2.38 33.24
C ASP A 198 -15.02 -3.75 32.96
N ASP A 199 -16.24 -3.95 33.45
CA ASP A 199 -16.98 -5.20 33.25
C ASP A 199 -17.34 -5.52 31.81
N ILE A 200 -17.23 -4.52 30.90
CA ILE A 200 -17.67 -4.61 29.49
C ILE A 200 -16.49 -4.56 28.53
N ARG A 201 -15.44 -3.79 28.84
CA ARG A 201 -14.35 -3.48 27.90
C ARG A 201 -13.03 -4.07 28.33
N VAL A 202 -12.36 -4.67 27.36
CA VAL A 202 -11.05 -5.31 27.52
C VAL A 202 -10.06 -4.65 26.57
N ASN A 203 -8.88 -4.33 27.07
CA ASN A 203 -7.75 -3.89 26.29
C ASN A 203 -6.82 -5.08 26.02
N ILE A 204 -6.56 -5.37 24.76
CA ILE A 204 -5.75 -6.50 24.32
C ILE A 204 -4.54 -5.96 23.57
N VAL A 205 -3.35 -6.38 23.94
CA VAL A 205 -2.09 -5.96 23.34
C VAL A 205 -1.41 -7.15 22.68
N TYR A 206 -1.09 -6.99 21.39
CA TYR A 206 -0.34 -7.95 20.59
C TYR A 206 0.84 -7.27 19.90
N GLU A 207 1.89 -8.03 19.64
CA GLU A 207 2.90 -7.66 18.65
C GLU A 207 2.59 -8.37 17.34
N LEU A 208 2.43 -7.60 16.28
CA LEU A 208 2.03 -8.06 14.94
C LEU A 208 3.05 -7.60 13.90
N PRO A 209 3.32 -8.40 12.86
CA PRO A 209 4.03 -7.91 11.69
C PRO A 209 3.18 -6.83 11.00
N LEU A 210 3.78 -5.69 10.69
CA LEU A 210 3.07 -4.58 10.05
C LEU A 210 2.46 -4.99 8.70
N SER A 211 3.14 -5.87 7.95
CA SER A 211 2.64 -6.43 6.70
C SER A 211 1.29 -7.13 6.82
N GLU A 212 1.03 -7.80 7.94
CA GLU A 212 -0.26 -8.45 8.20
C GLU A 212 -1.35 -7.46 8.60
N VAL A 213 -0.96 -6.37 9.28
CA VAL A 213 -1.88 -5.29 9.67
C VAL A 213 -2.36 -4.52 8.44
N VAL A 214 -1.43 -4.17 7.55
CA VAL A 214 -1.70 -3.38 6.35
C VAL A 214 -2.61 -4.10 5.35
N PHE A 215 -2.57 -5.42 5.28
CA PHE A 215 -3.24 -6.16 4.21
C PHE A 215 -4.76 -6.22 4.35
N ASP A 216 -5.29 -6.66 5.50
CA ASP A 216 -6.73 -6.85 5.70
C ASP A 216 -7.14 -6.99 7.19
N PHE A 217 -6.22 -6.71 8.10
CA PHE A 217 -6.44 -6.90 9.53
C PHE A 217 -7.57 -6.02 10.05
N PHE A 218 -7.57 -4.74 9.65
CA PHE A 218 -8.57 -3.78 10.11
C PHE A 218 -9.98 -4.17 9.67
N ASP A 219 -10.14 -4.58 8.42
CA ASP A 219 -11.44 -5.02 7.89
C ASP A 219 -11.96 -6.28 8.59
N GLN A 220 -11.06 -7.24 8.84
CA GLN A 220 -11.40 -8.44 9.59
C GLN A 220 -11.72 -8.12 11.06
N LEU A 221 -10.96 -7.23 11.70
CA LEU A 221 -11.22 -6.79 13.07
C LEU A 221 -12.61 -6.14 13.16
N LYS A 222 -12.88 -5.18 12.27
CA LYS A 222 -14.17 -4.49 12.20
C LYS A 222 -15.33 -5.46 11.97
N SER A 223 -15.17 -6.39 11.03
CA SER A 223 -16.19 -7.40 10.72
C SER A 223 -16.45 -8.34 11.91
N ASN A 224 -15.38 -8.87 12.52
CA ASN A 224 -15.49 -9.82 13.63
C ASN A 224 -16.05 -9.20 14.91
N THR A 225 -15.91 -7.89 15.08
CA THR A 225 -16.38 -7.14 16.25
C THR A 225 -17.60 -6.27 15.97
N LYS A 226 -18.21 -6.39 14.78
CA LYS A 226 -19.34 -5.56 14.34
C LYS A 226 -19.07 -4.05 14.47
N GLY A 227 -17.80 -3.65 14.32
CA GLY A 227 -17.37 -2.26 14.42
C GLY A 227 -17.15 -1.74 15.85
N TYR A 228 -17.24 -2.59 16.87
CA TYR A 228 -17.04 -2.16 18.28
C TYR A 228 -15.58 -2.15 18.74
N ALA A 229 -14.64 -2.66 17.95
CA ALA A 229 -13.23 -2.60 18.29
C ALA A 229 -12.63 -1.24 17.93
N SER A 230 -11.86 -0.65 18.85
CA SER A 230 -10.87 0.36 18.52
C SER A 230 -9.53 -0.31 18.25
N PHE A 231 -8.72 0.29 17.38
CA PHE A 231 -7.43 -0.23 16.99
C PHE A 231 -6.41 0.90 16.87
N ASP A 232 -5.31 0.74 17.57
CA ASP A 232 -4.16 1.62 17.48
C ASP A 232 -2.89 0.78 17.41
N TYR A 233 -1.84 1.29 16.75
CA TYR A 233 -0.58 0.59 16.67
C TYR A 233 0.61 1.54 16.62
N GLU A 234 1.72 1.09 17.18
CA GLU A 234 2.99 1.80 17.16
C GLU A 234 4.13 0.88 16.70
N PHE A 235 5.07 1.43 15.94
CA PHE A 235 6.25 0.69 15.52
C PHE A 235 7.13 0.34 16.73
N ILE A 236 7.63 -0.90 16.76
CA ILE A 236 8.54 -1.37 17.81
C ILE A 236 9.95 -1.54 17.23
N GLU A 237 10.13 -2.52 16.38
CA GLU A 237 11.43 -2.93 15.82
C GLU A 237 11.26 -3.79 14.57
N ASN A 238 12.35 -4.03 13.86
CA ASN A 238 12.40 -5.00 12.78
C ASN A 238 12.82 -6.36 13.34
N LYS A 239 12.04 -7.42 13.07
CA LYS A 239 12.32 -8.81 13.49
C LYS A 239 12.66 -9.68 12.28
N GLU A 240 13.62 -10.60 12.47
CA GLU A 240 13.93 -11.61 11.46
C GLU A 240 12.72 -12.50 11.16
N SER A 241 12.44 -12.71 9.88
CA SER A 241 11.29 -13.49 9.43
C SER A 241 11.58 -14.27 8.15
N ASN A 242 10.96 -15.44 8.03
CA ASN A 242 11.11 -16.30 6.86
C ASN A 242 10.16 -15.88 5.74
N LEU A 243 10.53 -14.82 5.06
CA LEU A 243 9.73 -14.23 3.98
C LEU A 243 10.19 -14.74 2.62
N VAL A 244 9.24 -14.78 1.69
CA VAL A 244 9.48 -15.15 0.30
C VAL A 244 8.71 -14.23 -0.63
N LYS A 245 9.33 -13.91 -1.78
CA LYS A 245 8.64 -13.23 -2.87
C LYS A 245 7.73 -14.22 -3.58
N MET A 246 6.49 -13.83 -3.79
CA MET A 246 5.53 -14.55 -4.61
C MET A 246 5.26 -13.77 -5.89
N ASP A 247 5.54 -14.39 -7.02
CA ASP A 247 5.23 -13.87 -8.35
C ASP A 247 3.93 -14.47 -8.85
N ILE A 248 3.11 -13.66 -9.51
CA ILE A 248 1.91 -14.11 -10.22
C ILE A 248 2.24 -14.16 -11.71
N LEU A 249 1.93 -15.31 -12.33
CA LEU A 249 2.14 -15.51 -13.75
C LEU A 249 0.78 -15.65 -14.43
N LEU A 250 0.58 -14.91 -15.50
CA LEU A 250 -0.56 -15.03 -16.42
C LEU A 250 -0.04 -15.54 -17.75
N ASN A 251 -0.53 -16.68 -18.18
CA ASN A 251 -0.08 -17.34 -19.42
C ASN A 251 1.44 -17.61 -19.48
N GLY A 252 2.08 -17.78 -18.31
CA GLY A 252 3.52 -17.99 -18.19
C GLY A 252 4.35 -16.72 -17.97
N ASP A 253 3.80 -15.54 -18.23
CA ASP A 253 4.47 -14.25 -18.05
C ASP A 253 4.25 -13.70 -16.65
N LYS A 254 5.31 -13.21 -16.02
CA LYS A 254 5.26 -12.57 -14.69
C LYS A 254 4.60 -11.20 -14.80
N VAL A 255 3.64 -10.95 -13.91
CA VAL A 255 2.99 -9.65 -13.72
C VAL A 255 3.58 -9.00 -12.48
N ASP A 256 4.47 -8.04 -12.67
CA ASP A 256 5.20 -7.35 -11.61
C ASP A 256 4.29 -6.63 -10.60
N ALA A 257 3.24 -5.98 -11.08
CA ALA A 257 2.24 -5.29 -10.26
C ALA A 257 1.46 -6.19 -9.29
N LEU A 258 1.45 -7.51 -9.53
CA LEU A 258 0.80 -8.50 -8.68
C LEU A 258 1.77 -9.28 -7.79
N SER A 259 3.07 -8.99 -7.87
CA SER A 259 4.06 -9.62 -7.00
C SER A 259 3.97 -9.05 -5.58
N PHE A 260 4.13 -9.91 -4.58
CA PHE A 260 4.10 -9.51 -3.17
C PHE A 260 5.03 -10.38 -2.30
N ILE A 261 5.35 -9.87 -1.11
CA ILE A 261 6.18 -10.58 -0.14
C ILE A 261 5.25 -11.20 0.91
N VAL A 262 5.48 -12.47 1.25
CA VAL A 262 4.65 -13.24 2.15
C VAL A 262 5.49 -14.16 3.02
N HIS A 263 5.01 -14.45 4.24
CA HIS A 263 5.64 -15.46 5.08
C HIS A 263 5.51 -16.84 4.43
N ARG A 264 6.60 -17.61 4.46
CA ARG A 264 6.71 -18.88 3.74
C ARG A 264 5.61 -19.88 4.09
N ASP A 265 5.23 -19.96 5.35
CA ASP A 265 4.22 -20.92 5.83
C ASP A 265 2.82 -20.59 5.29
N PHE A 266 2.54 -19.32 4.99
CA PHE A 266 1.25 -18.87 4.46
C PHE A 266 1.25 -18.72 2.93
N ALA A 267 2.40 -18.88 2.29
CA ALA A 267 2.56 -18.64 0.86
C ALA A 267 1.60 -19.49 0.00
N TYR A 268 1.46 -20.79 0.31
CA TYR A 268 0.54 -21.66 -0.42
C TYR A 268 -0.92 -21.21 -0.28
N ALA A 269 -1.37 -20.94 0.94
CA ALA A 269 -2.75 -20.56 1.22
C ALA A 269 -3.10 -19.23 0.52
N ARG A 270 -2.23 -18.21 0.66
CA ARG A 270 -2.41 -16.90 0.00
C ARG A 270 -2.35 -17.00 -1.52
N GLY A 271 -1.39 -17.74 -2.05
CA GLY A 271 -1.28 -17.97 -3.49
C GLY A 271 -2.52 -18.64 -4.07
N LYS A 272 -3.06 -19.65 -3.39
CA LYS A 272 -4.30 -20.34 -3.81
C LYS A 272 -5.50 -19.38 -3.82
N VAL A 273 -5.70 -18.62 -2.76
CA VAL A 273 -6.82 -17.66 -2.67
C VAL A 273 -6.71 -16.61 -3.79
N LEU A 274 -5.50 -16.09 -4.03
CA LEU A 274 -5.29 -15.07 -5.05
C LEU A 274 -5.53 -15.60 -6.46
N VAL A 275 -5.00 -16.77 -6.83
CA VAL A 275 -5.21 -17.32 -8.18
C VAL A 275 -6.69 -17.67 -8.42
N GLU A 276 -7.43 -18.15 -7.42
CA GLU A 276 -8.87 -18.37 -7.54
C GLU A 276 -9.66 -17.05 -7.67
N LYS A 277 -9.27 -16.01 -6.93
CA LYS A 277 -9.86 -14.67 -7.07
C LYS A 277 -9.61 -14.10 -8.47
N LEU A 278 -8.38 -14.18 -8.97
CA LEU A 278 -8.04 -13.74 -10.34
C LEU A 278 -8.84 -14.49 -11.41
N LYS A 279 -9.05 -15.80 -11.25
CA LYS A 279 -9.88 -16.59 -12.15
C LYS A 279 -11.33 -16.09 -12.24
N THR A 280 -11.87 -15.55 -11.16
CA THR A 280 -13.24 -15.01 -11.15
C THR A 280 -13.31 -13.60 -11.73
N LEU A 281 -12.27 -12.80 -11.53
CA LEU A 281 -12.20 -11.39 -11.98
C LEU A 281 -11.81 -11.25 -13.44
N ILE A 282 -10.88 -12.09 -13.93
CA ILE A 282 -10.42 -12.01 -15.32
C ILE A 282 -11.48 -12.68 -16.23
N PRO A 283 -12.02 -11.95 -17.23
CA PRO A 283 -12.99 -12.49 -18.14
C PRO A 283 -12.36 -13.59 -19.03
N ARG A 284 -13.19 -14.52 -19.49
CA ARG A 284 -12.77 -15.59 -20.40
C ARG A 284 -12.22 -15.00 -21.68
N GLN A 285 -11.10 -15.55 -22.13
CA GLN A 285 -10.43 -15.18 -23.37
C GLN A 285 -10.70 -16.20 -24.49
N GLN A 286 -10.20 -15.94 -25.69
CA GLN A 286 -10.30 -16.89 -26.81
C GLN A 286 -9.57 -18.19 -26.53
N PHE A 287 -8.48 -18.12 -25.72
CA PHE A 287 -7.69 -19.27 -25.30
C PHE A 287 -7.78 -19.50 -23.81
N GLU A 288 -7.41 -20.68 -23.36
CA GLU A 288 -7.25 -20.97 -21.96
C GLU A 288 -6.05 -20.23 -21.40
N VAL A 289 -6.23 -19.49 -20.30
CA VAL A 289 -5.17 -18.72 -19.65
C VAL A 289 -4.87 -19.36 -18.31
N PRO A 290 -3.67 -19.97 -18.13
CA PRO A 290 -3.20 -20.43 -16.84
C PRO A 290 -2.84 -19.24 -15.95
N VAL A 291 -3.37 -19.26 -14.72
CA VAL A 291 -3.03 -18.33 -13.64
C VAL A 291 -2.22 -19.10 -12.60
N GLN A 292 -1.02 -18.65 -12.30
CA GLN A 292 -0.10 -19.37 -11.44
C GLN A 292 0.50 -18.45 -10.38
N ALA A 293 0.66 -18.94 -9.17
CA ALA A 293 1.46 -18.31 -8.14
C ALA A 293 2.76 -19.11 -7.98
N ALA A 294 3.91 -18.44 -8.01
CA ALA A 294 5.22 -19.07 -7.96
C ALA A 294 6.14 -18.40 -6.93
N ILE A 295 7.02 -19.21 -6.33
CA ILE A 295 8.12 -18.74 -5.48
C ILE A 295 9.41 -19.10 -6.20
N GLY A 296 10.10 -18.11 -6.76
CA GLY A 296 11.21 -18.34 -7.67
C GLY A 296 10.74 -19.13 -8.90
N HIS A 297 11.27 -20.33 -9.09
CA HIS A 297 10.89 -21.21 -10.20
C HIS A 297 9.80 -22.24 -9.85
N LYS A 298 9.41 -22.33 -8.56
CA LYS A 298 8.46 -23.33 -8.10
C LYS A 298 7.03 -22.76 -8.09
N ILE A 299 6.15 -23.37 -8.91
CA ILE A 299 4.72 -23.08 -8.88
C ILE A 299 4.13 -23.68 -7.59
N VAL A 300 3.50 -22.83 -6.78
CA VAL A 300 2.86 -23.22 -5.50
C VAL A 300 1.34 -23.36 -5.64
N ALA A 301 0.72 -22.57 -6.51
CA ALA A 301 -0.71 -22.69 -6.80
C ALA A 301 -0.97 -22.42 -8.28
N ARG A 302 -1.98 -23.08 -8.84
CA ARG A 302 -2.37 -22.92 -10.25
C ARG A 302 -3.88 -23.08 -10.40
N THR A 303 -4.45 -22.26 -11.25
CA THR A 303 -5.81 -22.42 -11.78
C THR A 303 -5.82 -22.04 -13.26
N ASN A 304 -6.90 -22.35 -13.97
CA ASN A 304 -7.01 -22.01 -15.38
C ASN A 304 -8.31 -21.26 -15.63
N ILE A 305 -8.23 -20.18 -16.39
CA ILE A 305 -9.37 -19.46 -16.94
C ILE A 305 -9.74 -20.16 -18.24
N LYS A 306 -10.91 -20.80 -18.26
CA LYS A 306 -11.38 -21.55 -19.45
C LYS A 306 -11.58 -20.60 -20.62
N SER A 307 -11.29 -21.08 -21.83
CA SER A 307 -11.59 -20.37 -23.07
C SER A 307 -13.10 -20.15 -23.25
N MET A 308 -13.46 -19.21 -24.10
CA MET A 308 -14.83 -19.05 -24.60
C MET A 308 -15.24 -20.33 -25.38
N GLY A 309 -16.50 -20.74 -25.24
CA GLY A 309 -17.00 -21.90 -25.97
C GLY A 309 -17.01 -21.67 -27.49
N LYS A 310 -16.90 -22.75 -28.27
CA LYS A 310 -16.91 -22.72 -29.76
C LYS A 310 -18.02 -21.86 -30.36
N ASN A 311 -19.23 -21.91 -29.78
CA ASN A 311 -20.39 -21.15 -30.27
C ASN A 311 -20.24 -19.61 -30.07
N VAL A 312 -19.48 -19.19 -29.07
CA VAL A 312 -19.19 -17.77 -28.81
C VAL A 312 -18.06 -17.31 -29.72
N LEU A 313 -17.03 -18.15 -29.93
CA LEU A 313 -15.91 -17.85 -30.84
C LEU A 313 -16.41 -17.77 -32.28
N SER A 314 -17.31 -18.67 -32.72
CA SER A 314 -17.89 -18.59 -34.06
C SER A 314 -18.73 -17.32 -34.26
N LYS A 315 -19.47 -16.86 -33.25
CA LYS A 315 -20.22 -15.61 -33.32
C LYS A 315 -19.33 -14.37 -33.29
N CYS A 316 -18.19 -14.38 -32.57
CA CYS A 316 -17.28 -13.23 -32.49
C CYS A 316 -16.29 -13.14 -33.67
N CYS A 317 -15.83 -14.28 -34.20
CA CYS A 317 -14.79 -14.31 -35.23
C CYS A 317 -15.30 -14.50 -36.65
N LEU A 318 -16.56 -14.96 -36.84
CA LEU A 318 -17.09 -15.38 -38.15
C LEU A 318 -18.38 -14.64 -38.57
N LEU A 319 -18.77 -13.56 -37.88
CA LEU A 319 -19.93 -12.75 -38.30
C LEU A 319 -19.83 -12.24 -39.75
N TYR A 320 -18.61 -12.12 -40.30
CA TYR A 320 -18.40 -11.70 -41.70
C TYR A 320 -18.34 -12.82 -42.73
N THR A 321 -18.13 -14.09 -42.29
CA THR A 321 -18.01 -15.21 -43.22
C THR A 321 -19.25 -16.12 -43.24
N SER A 322 -20.09 -16.12 -42.18
CA SER A 322 -21.31 -16.93 -42.14
C SER A 322 -22.47 -16.29 -42.92
N ASP A 323 -22.58 -14.95 -42.92
CA ASP A 323 -23.61 -14.25 -43.69
C ASP A 323 -23.35 -14.33 -45.20
N ALA A 324 -22.05 -14.34 -45.59
CA ALA A 324 -21.68 -14.53 -47.00
C ALA A 324 -21.90 -15.97 -47.52
N ALA A 325 -21.84 -16.97 -46.63
CA ALA A 325 -22.07 -18.37 -47.01
C ALA A 325 -23.56 -18.73 -47.05
N ASP A 326 -24.41 -18.10 -46.24
CA ASP A 326 -25.86 -18.33 -46.24
C ASP A 326 -26.57 -17.65 -47.44
N ASP A 327 -26.03 -16.51 -47.94
CA ASP A 327 -26.56 -15.87 -49.14
C ASP A 327 -26.19 -16.61 -50.42
N SER A 328 -25.17 -17.45 -50.44
CA SER A 328 -24.79 -18.29 -51.59
C SER A 328 -25.61 -19.58 -51.74
N LEU A 329 -26.43 -19.93 -50.75
CA LEU A 329 -27.32 -21.12 -50.77
C LEU A 329 -28.79 -20.77 -51.02
N ARG A 330 -29.13 -19.54 -51.37
CA ARG A 330 -30.44 -19.05 -51.78
C ARG A 330 -30.46 -18.60 -53.24
N VAL A 331 -30.04 -19.48 -54.15
CA VAL A 331 -30.31 -19.37 -55.60
C VAL A 331 -30.90 -20.70 -56.05
#